data_dfd0ded2fa7fc8303c528e0cabab7c1d
#
_entry.id   dfd0ded2fa7fc8303c528e0cabab7c1d
#
_cell.length_a   1.000
_cell.length_b   1.000
_cell.length_c   1.000
_cell.angle_alpha   90.00
_cell.angle_beta   90.00
_cell.angle_gamma   90.00
#
_symmetry.space_group_name_H-M   'P 1'
#
loop_
_entity.id
_entity.type
_entity.pdbx_description
1 polymer ?
#
loop_
_entity_poly.entity_id
_entity_poly.type
_entity_poly.pdbx_seq_one_letter_code
_entity_poly.pdbx_strand_id
1 'polypeptide(L)'
;MKNKWCVNVVFLFFLAGICVCACTQKSSSSNNSRWPEEKIQKWYDNQPWLVGCNYIPATAINQIEMWSTDTFDPEQIDKELSWAHELGFNTLRVFLSSVVWQNDAAGMKKRMDDFLNICGQYSIRPMFVFFDDCWNPESAYGKQ
;
A
#
# COMPACT_ATOMS: atom_id res chain seq x y z
N MET A 1 44.60 53.06 29.20
CA MET A 1 44.08 51.73 29.49
C MET A 1 42.56 51.84 29.37
N LYS A 2 42.03 51.62 28.14
CA LYS A 2 40.60 51.77 27.82
C LYS A 2 40.01 50.40 27.44
N ASN A 3 39.09 49.93 28.28
CA ASN A 3 37.92 49.08 28.01
C ASN A 3 38.06 47.88 27.06
N LYS A 4 38.86 46.88 27.44
CA LYS A 4 38.75 45.53 26.86
C LYS A 4 37.61 44.69 27.44
N TRP A 5 36.97 45.13 28.51
CA TRP A 5 35.92 44.39 29.21
C TRP A 5 34.54 44.50 28.56
N CYS A 6 34.22 45.65 27.91
CA CYS A 6 32.91 45.81 27.26
C CYS A 6 32.74 45.00 25.99
N VAL A 7 33.83 44.73 25.26
CA VAL A 7 33.77 43.99 23.99
C VAL A 7 33.51 42.49 24.24
N ASN A 8 34.06 41.93 25.31
CA ASN A 8 33.86 40.51 25.62
C ASN A 8 32.45 40.17 26.14
N VAL A 9 31.81 41.11 26.83
CA VAL A 9 30.44 40.91 27.37
C VAL A 9 29.42 40.96 26.22
N VAL A 10 29.59 41.85 25.23
CA VAL A 10 28.72 41.95 24.08
C VAL A 10 28.85 40.72 23.16
N PHE A 11 30.08 40.16 23.04
CA PHE A 11 30.31 38.95 22.24
C PHE A 11 29.72 37.69 22.89
N LEU A 12 29.71 37.60 24.21
CA LEU A 12 29.08 36.51 24.95
C LEU A 12 27.53 36.54 24.86
N PHE A 13 26.94 37.72 24.83
CA PHE A 13 25.48 37.83 24.62
C PHE A 13 25.05 37.53 23.18
N PHE A 14 25.92 37.77 22.18
CA PHE A 14 25.64 37.40 20.78
C PHE A 14 25.72 35.91 20.53
N LEU A 15 26.66 35.20 21.22
CA LEU A 15 26.79 33.74 21.14
C LEU A 15 25.63 33.01 21.85
N ALA A 16 25.12 33.58 22.96
CA ALA A 16 23.97 32.98 23.67
C ALA A 16 22.64 33.19 22.91
N GLY A 17 22.52 34.25 22.10
CA GLY A 17 21.32 34.51 21.29
C GLY A 17 21.15 33.58 20.07
N ILE A 18 22.26 33.00 19.56
CA ILE A 18 22.21 32.11 18.37
C ILE A 18 21.82 30.67 18.73
N CYS A 19 22.00 30.25 20.00
CA CYS A 19 21.65 28.89 20.43
C CYS A 19 20.16 28.64 20.71
N VAL A 20 19.30 29.66 20.73
CA VAL A 20 17.87 29.48 21.06
C VAL A 20 16.98 29.38 19.82
N CYS A 21 17.49 29.63 18.60
CA CYS A 21 16.71 29.55 17.36
C CYS A 21 16.81 28.20 16.60
N ALA A 22 17.47 27.21 17.16
CA ALA A 22 17.60 25.91 16.49
C ALA A 22 16.98 24.82 17.36
N CYS A 23 15.67 24.71 17.39
CA CYS A 23 14.91 23.47 17.63
C CYS A 23 13.42 23.78 17.80
N THR A 24 12.79 24.32 16.77
CA THR A 24 11.37 24.06 16.53
C THR A 24 11.21 23.47 15.14
N GLN A 25 11.84 22.31 14.92
CA GLN A 25 11.29 21.39 13.95
C GLN A 25 9.93 20.94 14.51
N LYS A 26 8.87 21.61 14.07
CA LYS A 26 7.56 21.02 14.06
C LYS A 26 7.69 19.74 13.25
N SER A 27 7.92 18.61 13.92
CA SER A 27 7.60 17.33 13.33
C SER A 27 6.12 17.43 12.99
N SER A 28 5.78 17.54 11.71
CA SER A 28 4.48 17.18 11.22
C SER A 28 4.35 15.69 11.50
N SER A 29 3.95 15.32 12.71
CA SER A 29 3.42 14.00 12.94
C SER A 29 2.21 13.94 12.00
N SER A 30 2.36 13.22 10.89
CA SER A 30 1.21 12.73 10.19
C SER A 30 0.35 12.07 11.27
N ASN A 31 -0.87 12.58 11.45
CA ASN A 31 -1.80 12.09 12.46
C ASN A 31 -2.29 10.70 12.03
N ASN A 32 -1.36 9.77 11.86
CA ASN A 32 -1.59 8.35 11.64
C ASN A 32 -1.79 7.69 13.00
N SER A 33 -2.66 8.31 13.82
CA SER A 33 -3.01 7.76 15.10
C SER A 33 -3.78 6.46 14.87
N ARG A 34 -3.29 5.40 15.50
CA ARG A 34 -3.98 4.11 15.55
C ARG A 34 -5.45 4.34 15.91
N TRP A 35 -6.35 3.65 15.22
CA TRP A 35 -7.77 3.73 15.54
C TRP A 35 -8.00 3.35 17.01
N PRO A 36 -8.86 4.09 17.74
CA PRO A 36 -9.32 3.67 19.06
C PRO A 36 -10.01 2.31 19.00
N GLU A 37 -9.88 1.54 20.09
CA GLU A 37 -10.44 0.18 20.19
C GLU A 37 -11.95 0.14 19.88
N GLU A 38 -12.71 1.08 20.43
CA GLU A 38 -14.15 1.23 20.16
C GLU A 38 -14.47 1.36 18.66
N LYS A 39 -13.65 2.14 17.93
CA LYS A 39 -13.84 2.36 16.49
C LYS A 39 -13.56 1.07 15.71
N ILE A 40 -12.51 0.35 16.11
CA ILE A 40 -12.14 -0.92 15.47
C ILE A 40 -13.23 -1.96 15.72
N GLN A 41 -13.69 -2.08 16.97
CA GLN A 41 -14.73 -3.04 17.34
C GLN A 41 -16.03 -2.76 16.59
N LYS A 42 -16.50 -1.50 16.58
CA LYS A 42 -17.69 -1.11 15.83
C LYS A 42 -17.57 -1.38 14.33
N TRP A 43 -16.37 -1.17 13.76
CA TRP A 43 -16.13 -1.49 12.36
C TRP A 43 -16.22 -3.00 12.13
N TYR A 44 -15.58 -3.80 13.00
CA TYR A 44 -15.57 -5.26 12.91
C TYR A 44 -16.99 -5.86 13.02
N ASP A 45 -17.78 -5.41 14.00
CA ASP A 45 -19.15 -5.89 14.24
C ASP A 45 -20.10 -5.63 13.07
N ASN A 46 -19.77 -4.65 12.23
CA ASN A 46 -20.53 -4.33 11.03
C ASN A 46 -20.04 -5.05 9.76
N GLN A 47 -18.99 -5.90 9.86
CA GLN A 47 -18.53 -6.65 8.70
C GLN A 47 -19.36 -7.93 8.53
N PRO A 48 -19.68 -8.31 7.27
CA PRO A 48 -20.27 -9.62 7.02
C PRO A 48 -19.25 -10.73 7.30
N TRP A 49 -19.74 -11.94 7.52
CA TRP A 49 -18.87 -13.10 7.52
C TRP A 49 -18.15 -13.23 6.18
N LEU A 50 -16.81 -13.31 6.22
CA LEU A 50 -15.99 -13.37 5.01
C LEU A 50 -15.96 -14.81 4.46
N VAL A 51 -16.36 -14.95 3.20
CA VAL A 51 -16.35 -16.21 2.44
C VAL A 51 -15.57 -15.97 1.15
N GLY A 52 -14.55 -16.78 0.89
CA GLY A 52 -13.73 -16.61 -0.31
C GLY A 52 -12.55 -17.58 -0.37
N CYS A 53 -11.65 -17.34 -1.31
CA CYS A 53 -10.49 -18.19 -1.56
C CYS A 53 -9.25 -17.37 -1.97
N ASN A 54 -8.11 -18.04 -2.14
CA ASN A 54 -7.01 -17.49 -2.91
C ASN A 54 -7.44 -17.41 -4.37
N TYR A 55 -7.10 -16.29 -5.02
CA TYR A 55 -7.50 -16.05 -6.39
C TYR A 55 -6.31 -15.73 -7.30
N ILE A 56 -6.30 -16.36 -8.43
CA ILE A 56 -5.52 -16.09 -9.62
C ILE A 56 -6.38 -16.50 -10.82
N PRO A 57 -6.47 -15.71 -11.92
CA PRO A 57 -7.30 -16.07 -13.06
C PRO A 57 -6.74 -17.31 -13.77
N ALA A 58 -7.62 -18.11 -14.37
CA ALA A 58 -7.24 -19.35 -15.06
C ALA A 58 -6.32 -19.13 -16.27
N THR A 59 -6.21 -17.90 -16.75
CA THR A 59 -5.33 -17.50 -17.85
C THR A 59 -3.91 -17.14 -17.39
N ALA A 60 -3.63 -17.11 -16.08
CA ALA A 60 -2.32 -16.80 -15.51
C ALA A 60 -1.82 -17.97 -14.66
N ILE A 61 -0.55 -18.35 -14.80
CA ILE A 61 0.06 -19.42 -14.01
C ILE A 61 0.56 -18.95 -12.64
N ASN A 62 0.79 -17.65 -12.48
CA ASN A 62 1.25 -17.04 -11.25
C ASN A 62 0.87 -15.55 -11.17
N GLN A 63 1.21 -14.90 -10.02
CA GLN A 63 0.95 -13.47 -9.81
C GLN A 63 1.71 -12.55 -10.77
N ILE A 64 2.81 -13.00 -11.38
CA ILE A 64 3.54 -12.20 -12.37
C ILE A 64 2.69 -12.06 -13.63
N GLU A 65 2.20 -13.17 -14.19
CA GLU A 65 1.31 -13.14 -15.36
C GLU A 65 -0.01 -12.41 -15.05
N MET A 66 -0.60 -12.66 -13.87
CA MET A 66 -1.83 -11.96 -13.47
C MET A 66 -1.69 -10.45 -13.55
N TRP A 67 -0.51 -9.90 -13.23
CA TRP A 67 -0.33 -8.44 -13.13
C TRP A 67 0.54 -7.83 -14.24
N SER A 68 1.10 -8.62 -15.17
CA SER A 68 1.90 -8.10 -16.29
C SER A 68 1.00 -7.52 -17.40
N THR A 69 1.52 -6.52 -18.12
CA THR A 69 0.79 -5.80 -19.17
C THR A 69 0.26 -6.71 -20.27
N ASP A 70 1.07 -7.67 -20.69
CA ASP A 70 0.77 -8.51 -21.85
C ASP A 70 -0.13 -9.71 -21.54
N THR A 71 -0.35 -9.98 -20.25
CA THR A 71 -1.06 -11.19 -19.79
C THR A 71 -2.22 -10.89 -18.84
N PHE A 72 -2.41 -9.61 -18.43
CA PHE A 72 -3.56 -9.20 -17.64
C PHE A 72 -4.86 -9.33 -18.45
N ASP A 73 -5.77 -10.14 -17.97
CA ASP A 73 -7.01 -10.54 -18.67
C ASP A 73 -8.25 -10.11 -17.86
N PRO A 74 -8.74 -8.87 -18.06
CA PRO A 74 -9.89 -8.37 -17.32
C PRO A 74 -11.20 -9.09 -17.69
N GLU A 75 -11.31 -9.64 -18.91
CA GLU A 75 -12.51 -10.36 -19.33
C GLU A 75 -12.64 -11.70 -18.60
N GLN A 76 -11.54 -12.44 -18.48
CA GLN A 76 -11.53 -13.67 -17.71
C GLN A 76 -11.75 -13.40 -16.22
N ILE A 77 -11.14 -12.34 -15.66
CA ILE A 77 -11.35 -11.92 -14.28
C ILE A 77 -12.85 -11.62 -14.04
N ASP A 78 -13.48 -10.83 -14.88
CA ASP A 78 -14.90 -10.49 -14.76
C ASP A 78 -15.79 -11.74 -14.73
N LYS A 79 -15.57 -12.65 -15.66
CA LYS A 79 -16.27 -13.92 -15.74
C LYS A 79 -16.12 -14.78 -14.49
N GLU A 80 -14.91 -14.92 -13.97
CA GLU A 80 -14.64 -15.73 -12.79
C GLU A 80 -15.17 -15.10 -11.51
N LEU A 81 -15.13 -13.77 -11.41
CA LEU A 81 -15.71 -13.07 -10.28
C LEU A 81 -17.25 -13.12 -10.28
N SER A 82 -17.88 -13.16 -11.45
CA SER A 82 -19.33 -13.42 -11.51
C SER A 82 -19.68 -14.78 -10.92
N TRP A 83 -18.92 -15.83 -11.25
CA TRP A 83 -19.11 -17.16 -10.66
C TRP A 83 -18.83 -17.19 -9.15
N ALA A 84 -17.77 -16.50 -8.71
CA ALA A 84 -17.47 -16.40 -7.29
C ALA A 84 -18.62 -15.72 -6.52
N HIS A 85 -19.22 -14.68 -7.09
CA HIS A 85 -20.39 -14.02 -6.53
C HIS A 85 -21.61 -14.95 -6.44
N GLU A 86 -21.89 -15.71 -7.50
CA GLU A 86 -22.99 -16.70 -7.52
C GLU A 86 -22.82 -17.78 -6.44
N LEU A 87 -21.56 -18.13 -6.11
CA LEU A 87 -21.21 -19.06 -5.03
C LEU A 87 -21.26 -18.42 -3.63
N GLY A 88 -21.54 -17.12 -3.53
CA GLY A 88 -21.63 -16.38 -2.28
C GLY A 88 -20.30 -15.86 -1.76
N PHE A 89 -19.24 -15.78 -2.57
CA PHE A 89 -17.99 -15.18 -2.17
C PHE A 89 -18.14 -13.67 -2.05
N ASN A 90 -17.55 -13.11 -0.99
CA ASN A 90 -17.53 -11.67 -0.72
C ASN A 90 -16.11 -11.15 -0.45
N THR A 91 -15.12 -12.03 -0.51
CA THR A 91 -13.70 -11.67 -0.41
C THR A 91 -12.84 -12.59 -1.27
N LEU A 92 -11.65 -12.12 -1.67
CA LEU A 92 -10.62 -12.91 -2.34
C LEU A 92 -9.26 -12.53 -1.77
N ARG A 93 -8.36 -13.48 -1.61
CA ARG A 93 -6.97 -13.22 -1.28
C ARG A 93 -6.15 -13.22 -2.56
N VAL A 94 -5.53 -12.08 -2.87
CA VAL A 94 -4.85 -11.82 -4.15
C VAL A 94 -3.42 -11.39 -3.91
N PHE A 95 -2.48 -12.05 -4.55
CA PHE A 95 -1.05 -11.80 -4.38
C PHE A 95 -0.54 -10.76 -5.38
N LEU A 96 0.23 -9.79 -4.88
CA LEU A 96 0.93 -8.81 -5.70
C LEU A 96 2.38 -9.26 -5.93
N SER A 97 2.95 -8.91 -7.09
CA SER A 97 4.33 -9.25 -7.44
C SER A 97 5.26 -8.05 -7.33
N SER A 98 6.38 -8.21 -6.61
CA SER A 98 7.43 -7.20 -6.54
C SER A 98 8.12 -7.02 -7.90
N VAL A 99 8.24 -8.09 -8.69
CA VAL A 99 8.84 -8.06 -10.04
C VAL A 99 8.02 -7.18 -10.98
N VAL A 100 6.70 -7.31 -10.99
CA VAL A 100 5.83 -6.45 -11.80
C VAL A 100 5.89 -5.01 -11.30
N TRP A 101 5.86 -4.80 -10.00
CA TRP A 101 5.99 -3.47 -9.41
C TRP A 101 7.30 -2.76 -9.80
N GLN A 102 8.43 -3.46 -9.76
CA GLN A 102 9.74 -2.90 -10.11
C GLN A 102 9.85 -2.55 -11.59
N ASN A 103 9.18 -3.29 -12.47
CA ASN A 103 9.26 -3.10 -13.91
C ASN A 103 8.19 -2.13 -14.44
N ASP A 104 6.98 -2.14 -13.88
CA ASP A 104 5.84 -1.34 -14.35
C ASP A 104 4.89 -0.95 -13.21
N ALA A 105 5.36 -0.15 -12.27
CA ALA A 105 4.54 0.29 -11.13
C ALA A 105 3.29 1.09 -11.54
N ALA A 106 3.40 1.92 -12.57
CA ALA A 106 2.28 2.74 -13.04
C ALA A 106 1.19 1.89 -13.70
N GLY A 107 1.58 0.97 -14.59
CA GLY A 107 0.65 0.05 -15.21
C GLY A 107 0.06 -0.94 -14.21
N MET A 108 0.84 -1.44 -13.26
CA MET A 108 0.33 -2.30 -12.20
C MET A 108 -0.76 -1.61 -11.37
N LYS A 109 -0.58 -0.35 -10.97
CA LYS A 109 -1.62 0.42 -10.28
C LYS A 109 -2.89 0.52 -11.10
N LYS A 110 -2.78 0.80 -12.40
CA LYS A 110 -3.95 0.86 -13.27
C LYS A 110 -4.68 -0.49 -13.33
N ARG A 111 -3.96 -1.59 -13.48
CA ARG A 111 -4.56 -2.95 -13.48
C ARG A 111 -5.18 -3.31 -12.13
N MET A 112 -4.60 -2.84 -11.01
CA MET A 112 -5.22 -2.98 -9.70
C MET A 112 -6.52 -2.19 -9.61
N ASP A 113 -6.59 -0.97 -10.14
CA ASP A 113 -7.82 -0.17 -10.19
C ASP A 113 -8.87 -0.87 -11.06
N ASP A 114 -8.50 -1.39 -12.23
CA ASP A 114 -9.40 -2.15 -13.11
C ASP A 114 -9.93 -3.40 -12.38
N PHE A 115 -9.06 -4.16 -11.70
CA PHE A 115 -9.45 -5.31 -10.89
C PHE A 115 -10.40 -4.94 -9.74
N LEU A 116 -10.12 -3.85 -9.02
CA LEU A 116 -10.99 -3.37 -7.94
C LEU A 116 -12.36 -2.93 -8.45
N ASN A 117 -12.42 -2.33 -9.63
CA ASN A 117 -13.68 -1.96 -10.28
C ASN A 117 -14.51 -3.21 -10.62
N ILE A 118 -13.88 -4.28 -11.15
CA ILE A 118 -14.56 -5.56 -11.40
C ILE A 118 -15.04 -6.17 -10.07
N CYS A 119 -14.20 -6.24 -9.06
CA CYS A 119 -14.59 -6.72 -7.73
C CYS A 119 -15.78 -5.96 -7.16
N GLY A 120 -15.84 -4.64 -7.36
CA GLY A 120 -16.91 -3.77 -6.90
C GLY A 120 -18.27 -4.10 -7.52
N GLN A 121 -18.31 -4.52 -8.80
CA GLN A 121 -19.53 -4.94 -9.48
C GLN A 121 -20.18 -6.15 -8.81
N TYR A 122 -19.37 -7.03 -8.24
CA TYR A 122 -19.80 -8.27 -7.59
C TYR A 122 -19.84 -8.19 -6.06
N SER A 123 -19.64 -7.00 -5.48
CA SER A 123 -19.57 -6.80 -4.03
C SER A 123 -18.48 -7.63 -3.34
N ILE A 124 -17.43 -7.99 -4.05
CA ILE A 124 -16.27 -8.71 -3.55
C ILE A 124 -15.22 -7.71 -3.06
N ARG A 125 -14.70 -7.91 -1.84
CA ARG A 125 -13.65 -7.07 -1.23
C ARG A 125 -12.33 -7.85 -1.21
N PRO A 126 -11.40 -7.60 -2.14
CA PRO A 126 -10.15 -8.33 -2.17
C PRO A 126 -9.22 -7.94 -1.02
N MET A 127 -8.47 -8.92 -0.53
CA MET A 127 -7.36 -8.76 0.40
C MET A 127 -6.05 -8.93 -0.36
N PHE A 128 -5.33 -7.84 -0.58
CA PHE A 128 -4.03 -7.90 -1.25
C PHE A 128 -2.93 -8.39 -0.30
N VAL A 129 -2.13 -9.33 -0.79
CA VAL A 129 -0.91 -9.80 -0.14
C VAL A 129 0.28 -9.11 -0.81
N PHE A 130 1.02 -8.30 -0.04
CA PHE A 130 2.15 -7.56 -0.57
C PHE A 130 3.39 -8.44 -0.67
N PHE A 131 3.79 -8.70 -1.91
CA PHE A 131 5.08 -9.21 -2.34
C PHE A 131 5.48 -10.55 -1.71
N ASP A 132 4.60 -11.54 -1.83
CA ASP A 132 4.91 -12.93 -1.53
C ASP A 132 5.57 -13.59 -2.77
N ASP A 133 6.86 -13.35 -2.95
CA ASP A 133 7.64 -13.74 -4.12
C ASP A 133 8.55 -14.96 -3.86
N CYS A 134 8.28 -15.76 -2.84
CA CYS A 134 9.14 -16.86 -2.42
C CYS A 134 9.11 -18.09 -3.35
N TRP A 135 8.16 -18.14 -4.27
CA TRP A 135 7.90 -19.35 -5.09
C TRP A 135 8.82 -19.49 -6.30
N ASN A 136 9.36 -18.40 -6.82
CA ASN A 136 10.25 -18.39 -7.95
C ASN A 136 11.44 -17.44 -7.70
N PRO A 137 12.60 -17.94 -7.26
CA PRO A 137 13.75 -17.11 -6.94
C PRO A 137 14.40 -16.44 -8.19
N GLU A 138 14.13 -16.93 -9.37
CA GLU A 138 14.64 -16.41 -10.65
C GLU A 138 13.52 -15.83 -11.52
N SER A 139 12.52 -15.26 -10.92
CA SER A 139 11.36 -14.73 -11.62
C SER A 139 11.71 -13.56 -12.56
N ALA A 140 11.12 -13.56 -13.74
CA ALA A 140 11.24 -12.49 -14.73
C ALA A 140 9.89 -11.83 -14.98
N TYR A 141 9.89 -10.56 -15.42
CA TYR A 141 8.68 -9.85 -15.80
C TYR A 141 8.11 -10.40 -17.12
N GLY A 142 6.76 -10.43 -17.22
CA GLY A 142 6.03 -10.86 -18.42
C GLY A 142 5.55 -12.31 -18.33
N LYS A 143 5.34 -12.91 -19.49
CA LYS A 143 4.84 -14.28 -19.60
C LYS A 143 5.86 -15.28 -19.03
N GLN A 144 5.34 -16.24 -18.26
CA GLN A 144 6.12 -17.29 -17.59
C GLN A 144 6.14 -18.59 -18.41
#